data_380e8f535cd3709996f37571360dd46e
#
_entry.id   380e8f535cd3709996f37571360dd46e
#
_cell.length_a   1.000
_cell.length_b   1.000
_cell.length_c   1.000
_cell.angle_alpha   90.00
_cell.angle_beta   90.00
_cell.angle_gamma   90.00
#
_symmetry.space_group_name_H-M   'P 1'
#
loop_
_entity.id
_entity.type
_entity.pdbx_description
1 polymer ?
#
loop_
_entity_poly.entity_id
_entity_poly.type
_entity_poly.pdbx_seq_one_letter_code
_entity_poly.pdbx_strand_id
1 'polypeptide(L)'
;MKDAIERIVKNGNSSTLYELAKRVGNAAPSKATTESMNVMAMTMLNHPVGEKTRRVVIEKSGDLNEGDGSTEWIEVKSGACNDPSVVKWRLDVYSGLKELVVGDDCLQYVKELVLSGFARLESVAIGMRCFSSSFDGEMEVSGCGALKRVVVGDGCCERWSSFVVRNCDSLQEVSIGDGCFVRCENAVFESMCCLDQTDG
;
A
#
# COMPACT_ATOMS: atom_id res chain seq x y z
N MET A 1 -16.32 -8.01 -17.35
CA MET A 1 -15.54 -7.63 -16.16
C MET A 1 -15.02 -6.19 -16.28
N LYS A 2 -14.40 -5.81 -17.39
CA LYS A 2 -13.93 -4.43 -17.65
C LYS A 2 -15.02 -3.37 -17.45
N ASP A 3 -16.22 -3.58 -17.98
CA ASP A 3 -17.36 -2.65 -17.85
C ASP A 3 -17.89 -2.50 -16.42
N ALA A 4 -17.70 -3.52 -15.58
CA ALA A 4 -18.11 -3.48 -14.18
C ALA A 4 -17.11 -2.66 -13.35
N ILE A 5 -15.84 -2.75 -13.66
CA ILE A 5 -14.77 -1.97 -13.00
C ILE A 5 -14.90 -0.50 -13.36
N GLU A 6 -15.13 -0.16 -14.64
CA GLU A 6 -15.35 1.22 -15.08
C GLU A 6 -16.59 1.88 -14.47
N ARG A 7 -17.64 1.11 -14.18
CA ARG A 7 -18.84 1.63 -13.49
C ARG A 7 -18.63 1.89 -12.01
N ILE A 8 -17.79 1.09 -11.36
CA ILE A 8 -17.47 1.23 -9.93
C ILE A 8 -16.57 2.44 -9.70
N VAL A 9 -15.63 2.70 -10.61
CA VAL A 9 -14.71 3.85 -10.57
C VAL A 9 -15.44 5.20 -10.60
N LYS A 10 -16.62 5.30 -11.25
CA LYS A 10 -17.37 6.56 -11.37
C LYS A 10 -18.17 6.98 -10.11
N ASN A 11 -18.35 6.09 -9.14
CA ASN A 11 -19.22 6.32 -7.97
C ASN A 11 -18.49 6.05 -6.65
N GLY A 12 -17.17 6.27 -6.60
CA GLY A 12 -16.31 5.89 -5.50
C GLY A 12 -16.75 6.44 -4.14
N ASN A 13 -17.11 5.53 -3.25
CA ASN A 13 -17.14 5.71 -1.81
C ASN A 13 -16.42 4.53 -1.15
N SER A 14 -16.14 4.58 0.14
CA SER A 14 -15.37 3.55 0.85
C SER A 14 -15.98 2.15 0.74
N SER A 15 -17.31 2.04 0.68
CA SER A 15 -18.00 0.76 0.46
C SER A 15 -17.71 0.19 -0.93
N THR A 16 -17.48 1.04 -1.91
CA THR A 16 -17.14 0.64 -3.29
C THR A 16 -15.72 0.11 -3.39
N LEU A 17 -14.77 0.74 -2.70
CA LEU A 17 -13.38 0.26 -2.60
C LEU A 17 -13.31 -1.09 -1.90
N TYR A 18 -14.08 -1.26 -0.82
CA TYR A 18 -14.19 -2.52 -0.11
C TYR A 18 -14.73 -3.65 -1.00
N GLU A 19 -15.82 -3.42 -1.74
CA GLU A 19 -16.39 -4.40 -2.66
C GLU A 19 -15.43 -4.71 -3.84
N LEU A 20 -14.63 -3.76 -4.26
CA LEU A 20 -13.63 -3.96 -5.30
C LEU A 20 -12.47 -4.82 -4.80
N ALA A 21 -11.93 -4.52 -3.63
CA ALA A 21 -10.89 -5.31 -2.98
C ALA A 21 -11.34 -6.76 -2.78
N LYS A 22 -12.58 -6.97 -2.38
CA LYS A 22 -13.22 -8.30 -2.27
C LYS A 22 -13.29 -9.08 -3.58
N ARG A 23 -13.39 -8.39 -4.72
CA ARG A 23 -13.48 -9.02 -6.05
C ARG A 23 -12.12 -9.32 -6.66
N VAL A 24 -11.11 -8.54 -6.32
CA VAL A 24 -9.72 -8.73 -6.79
C VAL A 24 -9.01 -9.78 -5.93
N GLY A 25 -9.29 -9.82 -4.63
CA GLY A 25 -8.81 -10.88 -3.73
C GLY A 25 -9.83 -12.01 -3.66
N ASN A 26 -9.40 -13.24 -3.91
CA ASN A 26 -10.24 -14.45 -3.76
C ASN A 26 -10.54 -14.80 -2.29
N ALA A 27 -10.23 -13.94 -1.33
CA ALA A 27 -10.49 -14.12 0.09
C ALA A 27 -11.68 -13.27 0.54
N ALA A 28 -12.60 -13.87 1.27
CA ALA A 28 -13.64 -13.13 1.98
C ALA A 28 -12.95 -12.16 2.96
N PRO A 29 -13.40 -10.89 3.06
CA PRO A 29 -12.86 -9.96 4.03
C PRO A 29 -13.16 -10.50 5.43
N SER A 30 -12.18 -11.05 6.07
CA SER A 30 -12.19 -11.33 7.48
C SER A 30 -11.95 -10.00 8.20
N LYS A 31 -12.53 -9.84 9.38
CA LYS A 31 -12.48 -8.64 10.19
C LYS A 31 -11.05 -8.08 10.23
N ALA A 32 -10.84 -7.00 9.50
CA ALA A 32 -9.54 -6.42 9.13
C ALA A 32 -8.63 -6.08 10.34
N THR A 33 -9.18 -5.83 11.51
CA THR A 33 -8.45 -5.40 12.70
C THR A 33 -7.47 -6.43 13.26
N THR A 34 -7.83 -7.71 13.27
CA THR A 34 -6.95 -8.75 13.87
C THR A 34 -5.98 -9.33 12.84
N GLU A 35 -6.37 -9.37 11.57
CA GLU A 35 -5.54 -9.94 10.50
C GLU A 35 -4.48 -8.96 9.99
N SER A 36 -4.76 -7.66 9.91
CA SER A 36 -3.74 -6.66 9.58
C SER A 36 -2.60 -6.66 10.60
N MET A 37 -2.92 -6.78 11.89
CA MET A 37 -1.90 -6.93 12.94
C MET A 37 -1.14 -8.25 12.81
N ASN A 38 -1.81 -9.35 12.45
CA ASN A 38 -1.17 -10.65 12.26
C ASN A 38 -0.31 -10.69 10.99
N VAL A 39 -0.72 -10.04 9.92
CA VAL A 39 0.08 -9.92 8.68
C VAL A 39 1.34 -9.10 8.93
N MET A 40 1.26 -7.99 9.65
CA MET A 40 2.43 -7.23 10.07
C MET A 40 3.36 -8.06 10.95
N ALA A 41 2.83 -8.75 11.96
CA ALA A 41 3.60 -9.62 12.84
C ALA A 41 4.23 -10.79 12.05
N MET A 42 3.50 -11.41 11.12
CA MET A 42 4.02 -12.49 10.29
C MET A 42 5.08 -12.01 9.29
N THR A 43 4.92 -10.84 8.70
CA THR A 43 5.93 -10.23 7.83
C THR A 43 7.22 -9.96 8.60
N MET A 44 7.11 -9.50 9.85
CA MET A 44 8.27 -9.29 10.72
C MET A 44 8.94 -10.59 11.21
N LEU A 45 8.18 -11.67 11.37
CA LEU A 45 8.68 -12.95 11.91
C LEU A 45 9.27 -13.88 10.83
N ASN A 46 8.90 -13.74 9.57
CA ASN A 46 9.31 -14.63 8.49
C ASN A 46 10.59 -14.20 7.76
N HIS A 47 11.28 -13.17 8.22
CA HIS A 47 12.57 -12.81 7.64
C HIS A 47 13.66 -13.78 8.12
N PRO A 48 14.33 -14.52 7.22
CA PRO A 48 15.44 -15.38 7.62
C PRO A 48 16.58 -14.54 8.19
N VAL A 49 16.87 -14.76 9.46
CA VAL A 49 18.04 -14.21 10.14
C VAL A 49 19.28 -14.86 9.50
N GLY A 50 19.83 -14.26 8.46
CA GLY A 50 21.04 -14.83 7.82
C GLY A 50 21.47 -14.21 6.51
N GLU A 51 20.59 -13.61 5.72
CA GLU A 51 21.01 -12.79 4.59
C GLU A 51 21.26 -11.35 5.04
N LYS A 52 22.30 -10.71 4.52
CA LYS A 52 22.54 -9.27 4.70
C LYS A 52 21.45 -8.49 3.95
N THR A 53 20.22 -8.58 4.41
CA THR A 53 19.13 -7.74 3.92
C THR A 53 19.46 -6.30 4.27
N ARG A 54 19.55 -5.45 3.27
CA ARG A 54 19.78 -4.02 3.47
C ARG A 54 18.50 -3.38 3.96
N ARG A 55 18.41 -3.27 5.28
CA ARG A 55 17.25 -2.78 6.00
C ARG A 55 17.44 -1.35 6.46
N VAL A 56 16.45 -0.52 6.24
CA VAL A 56 16.34 0.82 6.81
C VAL A 56 15.19 0.82 7.83
N VAL A 57 15.47 1.27 9.04
CA VAL A 57 14.48 1.47 10.09
C VAL A 57 14.32 2.97 10.30
N ILE A 58 13.10 3.46 10.16
CA ILE A 58 12.74 4.87 10.24
C ILE A 58 12.02 5.11 11.57
N GLU A 59 12.66 5.86 12.46
CA GLU A 59 12.12 6.19 13.78
C GLU A 59 11.69 7.66 13.91
N LYS A 60 12.17 8.51 13.02
CA LYS A 60 11.86 9.95 12.98
C LYS A 60 11.88 10.48 11.56
N SER A 61 11.34 11.67 11.37
CA SER A 61 11.23 12.31 10.04
C SER A 61 12.56 12.50 9.31
N GLY A 62 13.67 12.70 10.05
CA GLY A 62 15.01 12.82 9.45
C GLY A 62 15.48 11.56 8.75
N ASP A 63 15.03 10.40 9.22
CA ASP A 63 15.46 9.09 8.72
C ASP A 63 14.79 8.73 7.38
N LEU A 64 13.77 9.47 6.94
CA LEU A 64 13.06 9.26 5.67
C LEU A 64 13.95 9.38 4.42
N ASN A 65 15.12 9.98 4.57
CA ASN A 65 16.10 10.13 3.48
C ASN A 65 17.28 9.16 3.63
N GLU A 66 17.25 8.25 4.61
CA GLU A 66 18.30 7.26 4.79
C GLU A 66 18.12 6.09 3.82
N GLY A 67 19.24 5.49 3.43
CA GLY A 67 19.27 4.38 2.47
C GLY A 67 19.50 4.83 1.03
N ASP A 68 19.48 3.87 0.15
CA ASP A 68 19.75 4.04 -1.28
C ASP A 68 19.06 2.96 -2.13
N GLY A 69 19.36 2.91 -3.41
CA GLY A 69 18.84 1.90 -4.33
C GLY A 69 19.16 0.45 -3.99
N SER A 70 20.02 0.20 -3.01
CA SER A 70 20.33 -1.15 -2.53
C SER A 70 19.48 -1.57 -1.32
N THR A 71 18.67 -0.67 -0.78
CA THR A 71 17.74 -0.95 0.31
C THR A 71 16.68 -1.92 -0.16
N GLU A 72 16.53 -3.03 0.56
CA GLU A 72 15.57 -4.08 0.23
C GLU A 72 14.36 -4.07 1.15
N TRP A 73 14.50 -3.52 2.35
CA TRP A 73 13.43 -3.51 3.34
C TRP A 73 13.39 -2.19 4.11
N ILE A 74 12.20 -1.62 4.21
CA ILE A 74 11.95 -0.40 4.97
C ILE A 74 10.90 -0.69 6.04
N GLU A 75 11.20 -0.30 7.27
CA GLU A 75 10.28 -0.31 8.39
C GLU A 75 10.15 1.09 8.98
N VAL A 76 8.95 1.64 8.99
CA VAL A 76 8.61 2.85 9.75
C VAL A 76 8.01 2.43 11.08
N LYS A 77 8.63 2.84 12.18
CA LYS A 77 8.16 2.51 13.53
C LYS A 77 6.86 3.21 13.86
N SER A 78 6.00 2.55 14.63
CA SER A 78 4.71 3.12 15.05
C SER A 78 4.89 4.49 15.72
N GLY A 79 4.05 5.46 15.36
CA GLY A 79 4.10 6.83 15.83
C GLY A 79 5.18 7.70 15.19
N ALA A 80 5.93 7.19 14.21
CA ALA A 80 7.03 7.91 13.60
C ALA A 80 6.58 8.85 12.47
N CYS A 81 7.45 9.84 12.17
CA CYS A 81 7.34 10.74 11.01
C CYS A 81 6.07 11.60 10.99
N ASN A 82 5.62 12.07 12.15
CA ASN A 82 4.44 12.91 12.33
C ASN A 82 4.76 14.41 12.39
N ASP A 83 5.82 14.84 11.74
CA ASP A 83 6.17 16.25 11.60
C ASP A 83 5.30 16.89 10.50
N PRO A 84 4.56 17.98 10.79
CA PRO A 84 3.72 18.67 9.80
C PRO A 84 4.46 19.21 8.59
N SER A 85 5.78 19.39 8.68
CA SER A 85 6.60 19.83 7.53
C SER A 85 6.86 18.70 6.52
N VAL A 86 6.68 17.44 6.92
CA VAL A 86 6.87 16.26 6.07
C VAL A 86 5.59 15.96 5.31
N VAL A 87 5.42 16.60 4.17
CA VAL A 87 4.25 16.43 3.31
C VAL A 87 4.47 15.45 2.15
N LYS A 88 5.71 15.01 1.94
CA LYS A 88 6.09 14.10 0.86
C LYS A 88 7.21 13.16 1.32
N TRP A 89 7.08 11.89 0.97
CA TRP A 89 8.13 10.88 1.14
C TRP A 89 8.63 10.38 -0.22
N ARG A 90 9.92 10.51 -0.46
CA ARG A 90 10.55 10.11 -1.71
C ARG A 90 10.97 8.64 -1.65
N LEU A 91 10.15 7.78 -2.19
CA LEU A 91 10.42 6.33 -2.28
C LEU A 91 11.22 5.95 -3.53
N ASP A 92 11.27 6.81 -4.53
CA ASP A 92 11.96 6.59 -5.81
C ASP A 92 13.47 6.28 -5.69
N VAL A 93 14.07 6.64 -4.57
CA VAL A 93 15.49 6.34 -4.27
C VAL A 93 15.75 4.86 -3.95
N TYR A 94 14.73 4.10 -3.60
CA TYR A 94 14.87 2.72 -3.12
C TYR A 94 14.55 1.68 -4.20
N SER A 95 15.23 1.74 -5.34
CA SER A 95 14.96 0.88 -6.50
C SER A 95 15.09 -0.63 -6.22
N GLY A 96 15.81 -1.02 -5.18
CA GLY A 96 15.97 -2.40 -4.72
C GLY A 96 14.89 -2.90 -3.76
N LEU A 97 13.92 -2.05 -3.40
CA LEU A 97 12.93 -2.34 -2.37
C LEU A 97 12.11 -3.60 -2.68
N LYS A 98 12.04 -4.49 -1.70
CA LYS A 98 11.24 -5.72 -1.72
C LYS A 98 10.04 -5.63 -0.79
N GLU A 99 10.21 -5.01 0.37
CA GLU A 99 9.16 -4.89 1.38
C GLU A 99 9.12 -3.50 1.99
N LEU A 100 7.90 -2.95 2.11
CA LEU A 100 7.60 -1.72 2.81
C LEU A 100 6.64 -2.01 3.96
N VAL A 101 7.07 -1.73 5.18
CA VAL A 101 6.25 -1.87 6.39
C VAL A 101 6.14 -0.52 7.08
N VAL A 102 4.94 -0.04 7.27
CA VAL A 102 4.64 1.20 8.01
C VAL A 102 3.87 0.81 9.26
N GLY A 103 4.38 1.18 10.44
CA GLY A 103 3.72 0.95 11.71
C GLY A 103 2.45 1.79 11.87
N ASP A 104 1.78 1.67 13.02
CA ASP A 104 0.56 2.42 13.30
C ASP A 104 0.85 3.90 13.57
N ASP A 105 -0.13 4.77 13.31
CA ASP A 105 -0.08 6.21 13.61
C ASP A 105 1.12 6.95 12.99
N CYS A 106 1.53 6.56 11.77
CA CYS A 106 2.70 7.11 11.09
C CYS A 106 2.34 8.07 9.97
N LEU A 107 3.31 8.95 9.60
CA LEU A 107 3.26 9.73 8.37
C LEU A 107 1.98 10.59 8.23
N GLN A 108 1.49 11.13 9.34
CA GLN A 108 0.18 11.77 9.45
C GLN A 108 -0.06 12.87 8.40
N TYR A 109 0.97 13.62 8.03
CA TYR A 109 0.87 14.78 7.15
C TYR A 109 1.34 14.54 5.71
N VAL A 110 1.84 13.35 5.43
CA VAL A 110 2.23 12.97 4.05
C VAL A 110 0.98 12.90 3.18
N LYS A 111 1.07 13.49 1.97
CA LYS A 111 -0.04 13.62 1.02
C LYS A 111 0.12 12.75 -0.22
N GLU A 112 1.26 12.13 -0.38
CA GLU A 112 1.58 11.39 -1.59
C GLU A 112 2.34 10.12 -1.22
N LEU A 113 1.78 8.97 -1.58
CA LEU A 113 2.45 7.68 -1.49
C LEU A 113 2.48 7.05 -2.88
N VAL A 114 3.60 7.23 -3.57
CA VAL A 114 3.79 6.72 -4.93
C VAL A 114 4.78 5.57 -4.94
N LEU A 115 4.30 4.40 -5.29
CA LEU A 115 5.05 3.17 -5.49
C LEU A 115 4.98 2.80 -6.97
N SER A 116 5.85 3.40 -7.78
CA SER A 116 5.83 3.22 -9.21
C SER A 116 7.12 2.60 -9.75
N GLY A 117 6.99 1.52 -10.53
CA GLY A 117 8.11 0.88 -11.21
C GLY A 117 9.06 0.08 -10.32
N PHE A 118 8.65 -0.28 -9.10
CA PHE A 118 9.46 -1.11 -8.19
C PHE A 118 9.45 -2.57 -8.66
N ALA A 119 10.41 -2.93 -9.48
CA ALA A 119 10.48 -4.26 -10.09
C ALA A 119 10.63 -5.42 -9.10
N ARG A 120 11.11 -5.15 -7.87
CA ARG A 120 11.39 -6.15 -6.83
C ARG A 120 10.44 -6.07 -5.65
N LEU A 121 9.55 -5.09 -5.59
CA LEU A 121 8.61 -4.91 -4.48
C LEU A 121 7.61 -6.07 -4.45
N GLU A 122 7.58 -6.82 -3.35
CA GLU A 122 6.75 -7.99 -3.17
C GLU A 122 5.57 -7.74 -2.23
N SER A 123 5.76 -6.87 -1.21
CA SER A 123 4.70 -6.57 -0.26
C SER A 123 4.75 -5.13 0.25
N VAL A 124 3.55 -4.59 0.50
CA VAL A 124 3.32 -3.31 1.16
C VAL A 124 2.35 -3.54 2.30
N ALA A 125 2.76 -3.18 3.52
CA ALA A 125 1.92 -3.25 4.71
C ALA A 125 1.91 -1.90 5.43
N ILE A 126 0.74 -1.32 5.60
CA ILE A 126 0.52 -0.05 6.28
C ILE A 126 -0.36 -0.32 7.50
N GLY A 127 0.10 0.08 8.68
CA GLY A 127 -0.62 -0.04 9.94
C GLY A 127 -1.85 0.86 10.01
N MET A 128 -2.43 0.95 11.20
CA MET A 128 -3.66 1.72 11.41
C MET A 128 -3.38 3.22 11.52
N ARG A 129 -4.36 4.05 11.13
CA ARG A 129 -4.38 5.52 11.29
C ARG A 129 -3.17 6.24 10.69
N CYS A 130 -2.58 5.69 9.64
CA CYS A 130 -1.53 6.35 8.89
C CYS A 130 -2.12 7.38 7.89
N PHE A 131 -1.36 8.43 7.58
CA PHE A 131 -1.76 9.46 6.62
C PHE A 131 -3.09 10.15 6.94
N SER A 132 -3.52 10.17 8.18
CA SER A 132 -4.89 10.54 8.57
C SER A 132 -5.13 12.05 8.68
N SER A 133 -4.07 12.85 8.81
CA SER A 133 -4.18 14.32 8.98
C SER A 133 -4.06 15.10 7.67
N SER A 134 -3.76 14.43 6.55
CA SER A 134 -3.62 15.07 5.24
C SER A 134 -4.93 15.06 4.47
N PHE A 135 -5.16 16.14 3.69
CA PHE A 135 -6.31 16.29 2.79
C PHE A 135 -5.86 16.16 1.35
N ASP A 136 -6.75 15.67 0.48
CA ASP A 136 -6.57 15.60 -0.97
C ASP A 136 -5.28 14.85 -1.37
N GLY A 137 -4.92 13.84 -0.57
CA GLY A 137 -3.76 13.02 -0.86
C GLY A 137 -4.05 11.96 -1.92
N GLU A 138 -2.97 11.32 -2.38
CA GLU A 138 -3.04 10.25 -3.36
C GLU A 138 -2.15 9.07 -3.00
N MET A 139 -2.65 7.87 -3.26
CA MET A 139 -1.88 6.63 -3.24
C MET A 139 -1.87 6.03 -4.65
N GLU A 140 -0.67 5.85 -5.19
CA GLU A 140 -0.47 5.17 -6.46
C GLU A 140 0.46 3.98 -6.27
N VAL A 141 0.03 2.82 -6.75
CA VAL A 141 0.84 1.59 -6.86
C VAL A 141 0.78 1.16 -8.31
N SER A 142 1.88 1.35 -9.05
CA SER A 142 1.87 1.12 -10.49
C SER A 142 3.15 0.48 -11.01
N GLY A 143 3.02 -0.45 -11.97
CA GLY A 143 4.17 -1.08 -12.62
C GLY A 143 5.06 -1.90 -11.68
N CYS A 144 4.51 -2.40 -10.58
CA CYS A 144 5.20 -3.24 -9.61
C CYS A 144 4.97 -4.72 -9.92
N GLY A 145 5.68 -5.24 -10.93
CA GLY A 145 5.43 -6.57 -11.49
C GLY A 145 5.63 -7.74 -10.51
N ALA A 146 6.43 -7.57 -9.45
CA ALA A 146 6.64 -8.60 -8.43
C ALA A 146 5.69 -8.49 -7.23
N LEU A 147 4.88 -7.43 -7.14
CA LEU A 147 4.03 -7.13 -6.00
C LEU A 147 2.90 -8.16 -5.86
N LYS A 148 2.85 -8.81 -4.71
CA LYS A 148 1.88 -9.87 -4.37
C LYS A 148 0.78 -9.38 -3.45
N ARG A 149 1.11 -8.41 -2.57
CA ARG A 149 0.21 -7.99 -1.49
C ARG A 149 0.30 -6.51 -1.19
N VAL A 150 -0.87 -5.88 -1.01
CA VAL A 150 -1.03 -4.54 -0.45
C VAL A 150 -2.02 -4.62 0.70
N VAL A 151 -1.61 -4.24 1.90
CA VAL A 151 -2.46 -4.22 3.09
C VAL A 151 -2.44 -2.82 3.68
N VAL A 152 -3.61 -2.26 3.93
CA VAL A 152 -3.81 -0.95 4.55
C VAL A 152 -4.71 -1.15 5.77
N GLY A 153 -4.23 -0.79 6.96
CA GLY A 153 -4.97 -0.90 8.21
C GLY A 153 -6.07 0.16 8.34
N ASP A 154 -6.88 0.04 9.39
CA ASP A 154 -8.06 0.88 9.61
C ASP A 154 -7.71 2.37 9.76
N GLY A 155 -8.59 3.25 9.28
CA GLY A 155 -8.51 4.69 9.44
C GLY A 155 -7.34 5.36 8.71
N CYS A 156 -6.76 4.69 7.70
CA CYS A 156 -5.71 5.26 6.89
C CYS A 156 -6.27 6.10 5.74
N CYS A 157 -5.54 7.17 5.38
CA CYS A 157 -5.87 7.94 4.17
C CYS A 157 -7.34 8.39 4.12
N GLU A 158 -7.98 8.64 5.28
CA GLU A 158 -9.44 8.91 5.39
C GLU A 158 -9.91 10.00 4.41
N ARG A 159 -9.07 11.02 4.21
CA ARG A 159 -9.40 12.22 3.44
C ARG A 159 -8.66 12.31 2.11
N TRP A 160 -8.08 11.21 1.66
CA TRP A 160 -7.40 11.16 0.38
C TRP A 160 -8.41 10.99 -0.76
N SER A 161 -8.14 11.67 -1.86
CA SER A 161 -9.02 11.75 -3.01
C SER A 161 -8.75 10.68 -4.07
N SER A 162 -7.56 10.07 -4.06
CA SER A 162 -7.17 9.12 -5.10
C SER A 162 -6.50 7.86 -4.54
N PHE A 163 -6.93 6.71 -5.04
CA PHE A 163 -6.28 5.42 -4.84
C PHE A 163 -6.19 4.65 -6.16
N VAL A 164 -4.98 4.46 -6.65
CA VAL A 164 -4.71 3.85 -7.96
C VAL A 164 -3.81 2.63 -7.79
N VAL A 165 -4.25 1.49 -8.30
CA VAL A 165 -3.45 0.26 -8.43
C VAL A 165 -3.53 -0.20 -9.88
N ARG A 166 -2.38 -0.24 -10.60
CA ARG A 166 -2.37 -0.63 -12.01
C ARG A 166 -1.07 -1.31 -12.43
N ASN A 167 -1.13 -2.16 -13.43
CA ASN A 167 0.03 -2.84 -14.01
C ASN A 167 0.87 -3.59 -12.94
N CYS A 168 0.20 -4.28 -12.01
CA CYS A 168 0.82 -5.10 -10.98
C CYS A 168 0.44 -6.56 -11.22
N ASP A 169 1.11 -7.21 -12.18
CA ASP A 169 0.68 -8.50 -12.75
C ASP A 169 0.72 -9.67 -11.76
N SER A 170 1.55 -9.59 -10.73
CA SER A 170 1.65 -10.62 -9.68
C SER A 170 0.74 -10.39 -8.47
N LEU A 171 -0.09 -9.33 -8.49
CA LEU A 171 -0.88 -8.93 -7.34
C LEU A 171 -1.99 -9.95 -7.03
N GLN A 172 -1.95 -10.50 -5.82
CA GLN A 172 -2.86 -11.55 -5.35
C GLN A 172 -3.83 -11.03 -4.29
N GLU A 173 -3.42 -10.02 -3.51
CA GLU A 173 -4.19 -9.54 -2.38
C GLU A 173 -4.12 -8.01 -2.28
N VAL A 174 -5.30 -7.37 -2.18
CA VAL A 174 -5.45 -5.98 -1.74
C VAL A 174 -6.43 -5.99 -0.58
N SER A 175 -5.97 -5.65 0.60
CA SER A 175 -6.79 -5.53 1.81
C SER A 175 -6.79 -4.09 2.29
N ILE A 176 -7.98 -3.53 2.48
CA ILE A 176 -8.17 -2.15 2.93
C ILE A 176 -9.06 -2.19 4.16
N GLY A 177 -8.58 -1.62 5.26
CA GLY A 177 -9.28 -1.55 6.53
C GLY A 177 -10.49 -0.61 6.52
N ASP A 178 -11.22 -0.64 7.61
CA ASP A 178 -12.39 0.21 7.80
C ASP A 178 -12.00 1.70 7.92
N GLY A 179 -12.84 2.59 7.36
CA GLY A 179 -12.63 4.04 7.45
C GLY A 179 -11.49 4.57 6.57
N CYS A 180 -10.93 3.76 5.67
CA CYS A 180 -9.94 4.21 4.70
C CYS A 180 -10.59 4.88 3.49
N PHE A 181 -9.94 5.91 2.93
CA PHE A 181 -10.34 6.55 1.67
C PHE A 181 -11.81 6.98 1.62
N VAL A 182 -12.36 7.46 2.73
CA VAL A 182 -13.78 7.85 2.85
C VAL A 182 -14.19 8.91 1.84
N ARG A 183 -13.24 9.76 1.43
CA ARG A 183 -13.45 10.84 0.44
C ARG A 183 -12.82 10.55 -0.92
N CYS A 184 -12.55 9.28 -1.22
CA CYS A 184 -11.94 8.91 -2.48
C CYS A 184 -12.87 9.19 -3.66
N GLU A 185 -12.44 10.05 -4.55
CA GLU A 185 -13.15 10.41 -5.78
C GLU A 185 -12.64 9.60 -6.98
N ASN A 186 -11.37 9.17 -6.93
CA ASN A 186 -10.73 8.44 -7.99
C ASN A 186 -10.16 7.12 -7.46
N ALA A 187 -10.87 6.03 -7.72
CA ALA A 187 -10.41 4.68 -7.40
C ALA A 187 -10.21 3.87 -8.67
N VAL A 188 -8.96 3.48 -8.96
CA VAL A 188 -8.60 2.73 -10.17
C VAL A 188 -7.92 1.44 -9.76
N PHE A 189 -8.45 0.32 -10.27
CA PHE A 189 -7.84 -1.00 -10.14
C PHE A 189 -7.74 -1.62 -11.52
N GLU A 190 -6.54 -1.58 -12.10
CA GLU A 190 -6.24 -2.18 -13.41
C GLU A 190 -5.12 -3.21 -13.23
N SER A 191 -5.47 -4.48 -13.23
CA SER A 191 -4.51 -5.57 -13.35
C SER A 191 -4.53 -6.07 -14.78
N MET A 192 -3.42 -5.98 -15.46
CA MET A 192 -3.20 -6.69 -16.73
C MET A 192 -2.80 -8.12 -16.41
N CYS A 193 -3.66 -8.88 -15.75
CA CYS A 193 -3.57 -10.32 -15.81
C CYS A 193 -3.83 -10.70 -17.27
N CYS A 194 -2.83 -11.26 -17.94
CA CYS A 194 -3.02 -11.88 -19.24
C CYS A 194 -4.17 -12.89 -19.10
N LEU A 195 -5.32 -12.53 -19.61
CA LEU A 195 -6.34 -13.52 -19.93
C LEU A 195 -5.71 -14.36 -21.05
N ASP A 196 -5.33 -15.57 -20.73
CA ASP A 196 -5.12 -16.60 -21.72
C ASP A 196 -6.37 -16.61 -22.60
N GLN A 197 -6.28 -16.01 -23.75
CA GLN A 197 -7.21 -16.26 -24.83
C GLN A 197 -6.88 -17.65 -25.37
N THR A 198 -7.36 -18.66 -24.69
CA THR A 198 -7.55 -19.94 -25.32
C THR A 198 -8.81 -19.80 -26.18
N ASP A 199 -8.62 -19.26 -27.38
CA ASP A 199 -9.56 -19.47 -28.46
C ASP A 199 -9.59 -20.96 -28.78
N GLY A 200 -10.69 -21.60 -28.43
CA GLY A 200 -11.08 -22.93 -28.87
C GLY A 200 -12.30 -22.83 -29.78
#